data_95924df567bc5bb992e7b34b96cf77f1
#
_entry.id   95924df567bc5bb992e7b34b96cf77f1
#
_cell.length_a   1.000
_cell.length_b   1.000
_cell.length_c   1.000
_cell.angle_alpha   90.00
_cell.angle_beta   90.00
_cell.angle_gamma   90.00
#
_symmetry.space_group_name_H-M   'P 1'
#
loop_
_entity.id
_entity.type
_entity.pdbx_description
1 polymer ?
#
loop_
_entity_poly.entity_id
_entity_poly.type
_entity_poly.pdbx_seq_one_letter_code
_entity_poly.pdbx_strand_id
1 'polypeptide(L)'
;LRLGADLADEVEAKVSAFGRWLLEAVFDNDAASALDGKSKNPVWQELVRRAGGPTLRVSKHMLYVALQLAAYDKRITDQTWRGLDTGRKELLLPLAEDRRLREAAQHVSKFNLTQTKTRAYVGELLAQGGDAPKVRLTAPVLMSRLRKLRESLDGAAVMRKVRALHGDLEAPERQALAGEIDKLREVLSAIAREVRGR
;
A
#
# COMPACT_ATOMS: atom_id res chain seq x y z
N LEU A 1 25.89 8.84 -7.87
CA LEU A 1 25.28 7.77 -7.07
C LEU A 1 25.35 8.04 -5.56
N ARG A 2 26.46 8.59 -4.99
CA ARG A 2 26.56 8.90 -3.54
C ARG A 2 25.54 9.93 -3.08
N LEU A 3 25.40 11.06 -3.79
CA LEU A 3 24.42 12.12 -3.47
C LEU A 3 22.97 11.63 -3.33
N GLY A 4 22.57 10.62 -4.11
CA GLY A 4 21.23 10.06 -4.02
C GLY A 4 21.02 9.18 -2.79
N ALA A 5 22.05 8.45 -2.35
CA ALA A 5 22.01 7.66 -1.12
C ALA A 5 21.97 8.58 0.11
N ASP A 6 22.85 9.58 0.16
CA ASP A 6 22.91 10.55 1.27
C ASP A 6 21.58 11.29 1.46
N LEU A 7 20.91 11.66 0.35
CA LEU A 7 19.59 12.29 0.39
C LEU A 7 18.49 11.35 0.89
N ALA A 8 18.52 10.08 0.49
CA ALA A 8 17.57 9.08 0.95
C ALA A 8 17.71 8.86 2.46
N ASP A 9 18.94 8.74 2.96
CA ASP A 9 19.23 8.56 4.39
C ASP A 9 18.77 9.79 5.20
N GLU A 10 18.96 11.00 4.67
CA GLU A 10 18.50 12.23 5.31
C GLU A 10 16.96 12.30 5.39
N VAL A 11 16.26 11.93 4.32
CA VAL A 11 14.80 11.89 4.31
C VAL A 11 14.29 10.86 5.31
N GLU A 12 14.89 9.67 5.36
CA GLU A 12 14.53 8.61 6.29
C GLU A 12 14.73 9.06 7.75
N ALA A 13 15.85 9.68 8.06
CA ALA A 13 16.12 10.23 9.39
C ALA A 13 15.09 11.29 9.80
N LYS A 14 14.69 12.17 8.88
CA LYS A 14 13.65 13.19 9.13
C LYS A 14 12.27 12.59 9.36
N VAL A 15 11.87 11.57 8.59
CA VAL A 15 10.60 10.86 8.79
C VAL A 15 10.57 10.17 10.15
N SER A 16 11.66 9.50 10.53
CA SER A 16 11.79 8.83 11.83
C SER A 16 11.78 9.83 12.99
N ALA A 17 12.48 10.96 12.88
CA ALA A 17 12.49 12.01 13.89
C ALA A 17 11.10 12.64 14.05
N PHE A 18 10.41 12.90 12.95
CA PHE A 18 9.06 13.44 12.94
C PHE A 18 8.06 12.46 13.58
N GLY A 19 8.16 11.18 13.26
CA GLY A 19 7.33 10.14 13.88
C GLY A 19 7.51 10.05 15.38
N ARG A 20 8.75 10.07 15.87
CA ARG A 20 9.07 10.10 17.31
C ARG A 20 8.49 11.34 18.00
N TRP A 21 8.67 12.51 17.40
CA TRP A 21 8.07 13.74 17.91
C TRP A 21 6.53 13.66 17.99
N LEU A 22 5.85 13.12 16.96
CA LEU A 22 4.41 12.90 16.98
C LEU A 22 4.00 11.96 18.12
N LEU A 23 4.74 10.86 18.28
CA LEU A 23 4.45 9.89 19.34
C LEU A 23 4.61 10.51 20.74
N GLU A 24 5.65 11.30 20.94
CA GLU A 24 5.90 11.97 22.22
C GLU A 24 4.91 13.11 22.48
N ALA A 25 4.80 14.06 21.56
CA ALA A 25 4.06 15.30 21.77
C ALA A 25 2.54 15.13 21.74
N VAL A 26 2.02 14.10 21.06
CA VAL A 26 0.57 13.88 20.86
C VAL A 26 0.04 12.71 21.67
N PHE A 27 0.87 11.70 21.93
CA PHE A 27 0.46 10.45 22.56
C PHE A 27 1.26 10.11 23.83
N ASP A 28 1.98 11.07 24.41
CA ASP A 28 2.79 10.88 25.63
C ASP A 28 3.71 9.64 25.52
N ASN A 29 4.22 9.41 24.32
CA ASN A 29 5.04 8.26 24.00
C ASN A 29 4.32 6.90 24.17
N ASP A 30 2.99 6.87 24.20
CA ASP A 30 2.19 5.64 24.26
C ASP A 30 1.91 5.09 22.83
N ALA A 31 2.66 4.05 22.48
CA ALA A 31 2.53 3.39 21.18
C ALA A 31 1.17 2.68 20.99
N ALA A 32 0.53 2.20 22.06
CA ALA A 32 -0.78 1.55 21.96
C ALA A 32 -1.85 2.60 21.61
N SER A 33 -1.88 3.71 22.34
CA SER A 33 -2.79 4.82 22.05
C SER A 33 -2.58 5.39 20.65
N ALA A 34 -1.33 5.45 20.17
CA ALA A 34 -0.99 5.92 18.83
C ALA A 34 -1.49 4.97 17.72
N LEU A 35 -1.52 3.67 17.95
CA LEU A 35 -2.00 2.68 16.97
C LEU A 35 -3.52 2.52 17.02
N ASP A 36 -4.08 2.31 18.20
CA ASP A 36 -5.48 1.90 18.39
C ASP A 36 -6.38 3.05 18.82
N GLY A 37 -5.85 4.03 19.56
CA GLY A 37 -6.59 5.14 20.15
C GLY A 37 -6.57 6.46 19.38
N LYS A 38 -5.80 6.56 18.31
CA LYS A 38 -5.55 7.82 17.59
C LYS A 38 -6.81 8.57 17.14
N SER A 39 -7.87 7.84 16.76
CA SER A 39 -9.13 8.44 16.34
C SER A 39 -9.88 9.16 17.48
N LYS A 40 -9.54 8.90 18.73
CA LYS A 40 -10.13 9.52 19.93
C LYS A 40 -9.30 10.71 20.45
N ASN A 41 -8.07 10.89 19.95
CA ASN A 41 -7.19 11.97 20.39
C ASN A 41 -7.54 13.29 19.65
N PRO A 42 -7.98 14.34 20.35
CA PRO A 42 -8.42 15.59 19.72
C PRO A 42 -7.26 16.36 19.06
N VAL A 43 -6.05 16.29 19.62
CA VAL A 43 -4.85 16.92 19.05
C VAL A 43 -4.50 16.25 17.72
N TRP A 44 -4.55 14.91 17.68
CA TRP A 44 -4.32 14.16 16.44
C TRP A 44 -5.36 14.50 15.36
N GLN A 45 -6.64 14.56 15.73
CA GLN A 45 -7.71 14.93 14.77
C GLN A 45 -7.45 16.32 14.17
N GLU A 46 -7.03 17.28 14.99
CA GLU A 46 -6.74 18.63 14.52
C GLU A 46 -5.51 18.66 13.60
N LEU A 47 -4.44 17.91 13.91
CA LEU A 47 -3.29 17.76 13.00
C LEU A 47 -3.70 17.17 11.65
N VAL A 48 -4.50 16.09 11.66
CA VAL A 48 -5.01 15.46 10.43
C VAL A 48 -5.91 16.41 9.63
N ARG A 49 -6.70 17.25 10.30
CA ARG A 49 -7.54 18.27 9.67
C ARG A 49 -6.70 19.34 8.96
N ARG A 50 -5.59 19.77 9.58
CA ARG A 50 -4.68 20.81 9.03
C ARG A 50 -3.69 20.28 8.00
N ALA A 51 -3.52 18.96 7.91
CA ALA A 51 -2.55 18.35 7.01
C ALA A 51 -2.81 18.70 5.53
N GLY A 52 -1.73 19.07 4.84
CA GLY A 52 -1.77 19.54 3.45
C GLY A 52 -2.21 20.99 3.29
N GLY A 53 -2.49 21.70 4.38
CA GLY A 53 -2.83 23.12 4.38
C GLY A 53 -1.60 24.05 4.47
N PRO A 54 -1.82 25.36 4.46
CA PRO A 54 -0.74 26.35 4.45
C PRO A 54 0.13 26.32 5.72
N THR A 55 -0.45 25.94 6.86
CA THR A 55 0.24 25.89 8.16
C THR A 55 0.92 24.55 8.42
N LEU A 56 0.45 23.45 7.81
CA LEU A 56 1.02 22.12 7.97
C LEU A 56 1.16 21.47 6.59
N ARG A 57 2.31 21.66 5.95
CA ARG A 57 2.61 21.17 4.59
C ARG A 57 2.88 19.66 4.50
N VAL A 58 2.64 18.93 5.57
CA VAL A 58 2.77 17.48 5.62
C VAL A 58 1.45 16.83 5.19
N SER A 59 1.49 15.84 4.31
CA SER A 59 0.29 15.12 3.88
C SER A 59 -0.29 14.27 5.01
N LYS A 60 -1.61 14.02 4.96
CA LYS A 60 -2.28 13.07 5.88
C LYS A 60 -1.60 11.71 5.87
N HIS A 61 -1.24 11.20 4.70
CA HIS A 61 -0.54 9.93 4.56
C HIS A 61 0.77 9.93 5.34
N MET A 62 1.60 10.97 5.17
CA MET A 62 2.86 11.10 5.88
C MET A 62 2.69 11.16 7.40
N LEU A 63 1.66 11.86 7.91
CA LEU A 63 1.34 11.87 9.35
C LEU A 63 1.07 10.46 9.87
N TYR A 64 0.22 9.69 9.15
CA TYR A 64 -0.12 8.33 9.55
C TYR A 64 1.08 7.39 9.47
N VAL A 65 1.85 7.44 8.41
CA VAL A 65 3.04 6.59 8.21
C VAL A 65 4.09 6.89 9.26
N ALA A 66 4.46 8.15 9.47
CA ALA A 66 5.48 8.54 10.45
C ALA A 66 5.09 8.11 11.87
N LEU A 67 3.83 8.34 12.28
CA LEU A 67 3.34 7.92 13.59
C LEU A 67 3.36 6.40 13.76
N GLN A 68 2.87 5.65 12.77
CA GLN A 68 2.83 4.19 12.84
C GLN A 68 4.23 3.58 12.87
N LEU A 69 5.16 4.10 12.06
CA LEU A 69 6.56 3.66 12.08
C LEU A 69 7.18 3.87 13.46
N ALA A 70 7.03 5.06 14.06
CA ALA A 70 7.57 5.35 15.39
C ALA A 70 6.94 4.46 16.47
N ALA A 71 5.64 4.21 16.41
CA ALA A 71 4.94 3.35 17.35
C ALA A 71 5.40 1.88 17.23
N TYR A 72 5.55 1.35 16.00
CA TYR A 72 6.07 0.00 15.79
C TYR A 72 7.56 -0.12 16.09
N ASP A 73 8.39 0.88 15.78
CA ASP A 73 9.82 0.91 16.15
C ASP A 73 10.01 0.82 17.67
N LYS A 74 9.05 1.36 18.45
CA LYS A 74 9.03 1.24 19.90
C LYS A 74 8.58 -0.15 20.38
N ARG A 75 7.59 -0.76 19.73
CA ARG A 75 7.01 -2.06 20.11
C ARG A 75 7.82 -3.24 19.61
N ILE A 76 8.41 -3.12 18.43
CA ILE A 76 9.17 -4.17 17.78
C ILE A 76 10.66 -3.89 17.94
N THR A 77 11.28 -4.55 18.90
CA THR A 77 12.70 -4.39 19.19
C THR A 77 13.60 -5.33 18.38
N ASP A 78 13.00 -6.16 17.53
CA ASP A 78 13.69 -7.14 16.68
C ASP A 78 14.68 -6.44 15.73
N GLN A 79 15.88 -7.00 15.63
CA GLN A 79 16.97 -6.43 14.85
C GLN A 79 16.66 -6.44 13.35
N THR A 80 15.89 -7.43 12.90
CA THR A 80 15.49 -7.57 11.49
C THR A 80 14.55 -6.44 11.09
N TRP A 81 13.56 -6.11 11.94
CA TRP A 81 12.69 -4.96 11.74
C TRP A 81 13.48 -3.65 11.72
N ARG A 82 14.39 -3.46 12.68
CA ARG A 82 15.21 -2.26 12.77
C ARG A 82 16.13 -2.06 11.57
N GLY A 83 16.62 -3.15 10.98
CA GLY A 83 17.51 -3.14 9.82
C GLY A 83 16.81 -2.89 8.48
N LEU A 84 15.47 -2.86 8.43
CA LEU A 84 14.75 -2.51 7.21
C LEU A 84 14.72 -0.99 7.03
N ASP A 85 14.85 -0.54 5.78
CA ASP A 85 14.61 0.85 5.40
C ASP A 85 13.14 1.25 5.60
N THR A 86 12.91 2.56 5.74
CA THR A 86 11.59 3.14 5.97
C THR A 86 10.59 2.74 4.89
N GLY A 87 10.99 2.66 3.63
CA GLY A 87 10.10 2.29 2.52
C GLY A 87 9.60 0.84 2.61
N ARG A 88 10.47 -0.11 3.02
CA ARG A 88 10.06 -1.50 3.25
C ARG A 88 9.18 -1.61 4.49
N LYS A 89 9.52 -0.92 5.59
CA LYS A 89 8.69 -0.86 6.80
C LYS A 89 7.29 -0.33 6.49
N GLU A 90 7.18 0.75 5.72
CA GLU A 90 5.90 1.32 5.30
C GLU A 90 5.02 0.30 4.56
N LEU A 91 5.61 -0.50 3.67
CA LEU A 91 4.90 -1.54 2.94
C LEU A 91 4.36 -2.66 3.85
N LEU A 92 4.99 -2.89 5.00
CA LEU A 92 4.57 -3.89 5.98
C LEU A 92 3.44 -3.38 6.91
N LEU A 93 3.28 -2.08 7.11
CA LEU A 93 2.29 -1.50 8.04
C LEU A 93 0.85 -2.04 7.89
N PRO A 94 0.35 -2.37 6.68
CA PRO A 94 -1.00 -2.94 6.53
C PRO A 94 -1.22 -4.26 7.25
N LEU A 95 -0.16 -4.99 7.65
CA LEU A 95 -0.27 -6.24 8.40
C LEU A 95 -0.75 -6.02 9.85
N ALA A 96 -0.60 -4.80 10.39
CA ALA A 96 -1.16 -4.27 11.63
C ALA A 96 -0.80 -5.01 12.94
N GLU A 97 -0.45 -6.28 12.92
CA GLU A 97 -0.12 -7.08 14.09
C GLU A 97 1.39 -7.22 14.28
N ASP A 98 1.89 -7.02 15.51
CA ASP A 98 3.32 -7.09 15.82
C ASP A 98 3.97 -8.43 15.40
N ARG A 99 3.23 -9.53 15.55
CA ARG A 99 3.72 -10.85 15.16
C ARG A 99 3.89 -10.94 13.65
N ARG A 100 2.85 -10.57 12.90
CA ARG A 100 2.86 -10.61 11.42
C ARG A 100 3.91 -9.66 10.85
N LEU A 101 4.09 -8.49 11.47
CA LEU A 101 5.13 -7.54 11.08
C LEU A 101 6.53 -8.12 11.27
N ARG A 102 6.80 -8.79 12.41
CA ARG A 102 8.09 -9.45 12.65
C ARG A 102 8.36 -10.58 11.66
N GLU A 103 7.41 -11.47 11.48
CA GLU A 103 7.53 -12.60 10.54
C GLU A 103 7.77 -12.10 9.10
N ALA A 104 7.03 -11.06 8.68
CA ALA A 104 7.20 -10.46 7.37
C ALA A 104 8.54 -9.72 7.23
N ALA A 105 8.99 -9.00 8.27
CA ALA A 105 10.30 -8.36 8.27
C ALA A 105 11.44 -9.38 8.13
N GLN A 106 11.35 -10.51 8.85
CA GLN A 106 12.31 -11.60 8.74
C GLN A 106 12.35 -12.17 7.32
N HIS A 107 11.17 -12.39 6.70
CA HIS A 107 11.10 -12.88 5.33
C HIS A 107 11.71 -11.88 4.34
N VAL A 108 11.33 -10.61 4.42
CA VAL A 108 11.84 -9.53 3.55
C VAL A 108 13.36 -9.39 3.66
N SER A 109 13.90 -9.44 4.88
CA SER A 109 15.33 -9.37 5.14
C SER A 109 16.07 -10.61 4.63
N LYS A 110 15.59 -11.82 4.99
CA LYS A 110 16.20 -13.10 4.60
C LYS A 110 16.35 -13.24 3.08
N PHE A 111 15.37 -12.82 2.31
CA PHE A 111 15.37 -12.92 0.85
C PHE A 111 15.77 -11.61 0.16
N ASN A 112 16.19 -10.60 0.93
CA ASN A 112 16.57 -9.28 0.44
C ASN A 112 15.58 -8.73 -0.60
N LEU A 113 14.28 -8.78 -0.27
CA LEU A 113 13.24 -8.39 -1.21
C LEU A 113 13.33 -6.88 -1.52
N THR A 114 13.21 -6.54 -2.80
CA THR A 114 13.03 -5.13 -3.22
C THR A 114 11.67 -4.62 -2.78
N GLN A 115 11.46 -3.31 -2.75
CA GLN A 115 10.16 -2.71 -2.41
C GLN A 115 9.01 -3.26 -3.26
N THR A 116 9.24 -3.48 -4.57
CA THR A 116 8.24 -4.07 -5.48
C THR A 116 7.87 -5.49 -5.05
N LYS A 117 8.86 -6.33 -4.75
CA LYS A 117 8.63 -7.71 -4.29
C LYS A 117 8.01 -7.74 -2.90
N THR A 118 8.42 -6.83 -2.00
CA THR A 118 7.81 -6.69 -0.66
C THR A 118 6.33 -6.33 -0.78
N ARG A 119 5.96 -5.41 -1.68
CA ARG A 119 4.56 -5.05 -1.93
C ARG A 119 3.72 -6.24 -2.41
N ALA A 120 4.25 -7.01 -3.36
CA ALA A 120 3.58 -8.23 -3.84
C ALA A 120 3.38 -9.25 -2.71
N TYR A 121 4.43 -9.53 -1.94
CA TYR A 121 4.39 -10.43 -0.80
C TYR A 121 3.37 -10.01 0.27
N VAL A 122 3.32 -8.74 0.63
CA VAL A 122 2.31 -8.22 1.58
C VAL A 122 0.90 -8.36 1.00
N GLY A 123 0.72 -8.12 -0.30
CA GLY A 123 -0.56 -8.35 -0.97
C GLY A 123 -1.05 -9.79 -0.86
N GLU A 124 -0.15 -10.76 -1.03
CA GLU A 124 -0.44 -12.19 -0.86
C GLU A 124 -0.81 -12.54 0.59
N LEU A 125 -0.06 -12.03 1.58
CA LEU A 125 -0.35 -12.25 3.00
C LEU A 125 -1.72 -11.68 3.41
N LEU A 126 -2.08 -10.50 2.91
CA LEU A 126 -3.38 -9.89 3.19
C LEU A 126 -4.52 -10.68 2.52
N ALA A 127 -4.31 -11.21 1.32
CA ALA A 127 -5.27 -12.04 0.62
C ALA A 127 -5.52 -13.38 1.36
N GLN A 128 -4.46 -14.02 1.89
CA GLN A 128 -4.54 -15.28 2.64
C GLN A 128 -5.18 -15.10 4.02
N GLY A 129 -4.90 -13.97 4.69
CA GLY A 129 -5.38 -13.70 6.05
C GLY A 129 -6.86 -13.27 6.15
N GLY A 130 -7.56 -13.13 5.04
CA GLY A 130 -8.91 -12.54 5.02
C GLY A 130 -8.96 -11.05 5.42
N ASP A 131 -7.80 -10.49 5.78
CA ASP A 131 -7.59 -9.08 6.17
C ASP A 131 -7.24 -8.19 4.96
N ALA A 132 -7.43 -8.66 3.76
CA ALA A 132 -7.42 -7.76 2.61
C ALA A 132 -8.29 -6.56 3.01
N PRO A 133 -7.74 -5.33 3.00
CA PRO A 133 -8.51 -4.18 3.40
C PRO A 133 -9.83 -4.27 2.66
N LYS A 134 -10.93 -4.42 3.41
CA LYS A 134 -12.27 -4.40 2.83
C LYS A 134 -12.43 -3.00 2.28
N VAL A 135 -11.84 -2.77 1.11
CA VAL A 135 -12.13 -1.56 0.34
C VAL A 135 -13.63 -1.63 0.18
N ARG A 136 -14.34 -0.83 0.99
CA ARG A 136 -15.79 -0.70 0.81
C ARG A 136 -15.97 -0.33 -0.65
N LEU A 137 -16.46 -1.31 -1.41
CA LEU A 137 -16.69 -1.13 -2.82
C LEU A 137 -17.89 -0.18 -2.95
N THR A 138 -17.58 1.12 -2.81
CA THR A 138 -18.59 2.16 -3.04
C THR A 138 -18.73 2.39 -4.53
N ALA A 139 -19.90 2.82 -4.97
CA ALA A 139 -20.12 3.12 -6.38
C ALA A 139 -19.04 4.04 -7.00
N PRO A 140 -18.59 5.14 -6.35
CA PRO A 140 -17.48 5.96 -6.87
C PRO A 140 -16.17 5.19 -7.03
N VAL A 141 -15.82 4.30 -6.09
CA VAL A 141 -14.60 3.47 -6.16
C VAL A 141 -14.68 2.48 -7.30
N LEU A 142 -15.82 1.80 -7.44
CA LEU A 142 -16.05 0.85 -8.54
C LEU A 142 -15.98 1.57 -9.89
N MET A 143 -16.67 2.70 -10.03
CA MET A 143 -16.63 3.50 -11.26
C MET A 143 -15.22 3.98 -11.62
N SER A 144 -14.44 4.42 -10.62
CA SER A 144 -13.05 4.83 -10.84
C SER A 144 -12.19 3.67 -11.34
N ARG A 145 -12.35 2.46 -10.76
CA ARG A 145 -11.61 1.25 -11.19
C ARG A 145 -12.01 0.82 -12.61
N LEU A 146 -13.29 0.79 -12.91
CA LEU A 146 -13.77 0.45 -14.24
C LEU A 146 -13.32 1.46 -15.30
N ARG A 147 -13.31 2.76 -14.96
CA ARG A 147 -12.80 3.80 -15.85
C ARG A 147 -11.30 3.59 -16.14
N LYS A 148 -10.48 3.38 -15.10
CA LYS A 148 -9.04 3.11 -15.26
C LYS A 148 -8.78 1.85 -16.09
N LEU A 149 -9.55 0.78 -15.86
CA LEU A 149 -9.44 -0.45 -16.66
C LEU A 149 -9.78 -0.15 -18.13
N ARG A 150 -10.88 0.53 -18.40
CA ARG A 150 -11.25 0.95 -19.75
C ARG A 150 -10.14 1.79 -20.37
N GLU A 151 -9.67 2.83 -19.71
CA GLU A 151 -8.60 3.70 -20.20
C GLU A 151 -7.29 2.94 -20.48
N SER A 152 -6.96 1.93 -19.67
CA SER A 152 -5.77 1.09 -19.87
C SER A 152 -5.88 0.15 -21.06
N LEU A 153 -7.11 -0.23 -21.45
CA LEU A 153 -7.39 -1.15 -22.57
C LEU A 153 -7.86 -0.41 -23.84
N ASP A 154 -8.26 0.86 -23.71
CA ASP A 154 -8.78 1.67 -24.81
C ASP A 154 -7.62 2.40 -25.50
N GLY A 155 -7.58 2.28 -26.80
CA GLY A 155 -6.68 3.04 -27.65
C GLY A 155 -6.02 2.24 -28.76
N ALA A 156 -5.76 2.92 -29.87
CA ALA A 156 -5.09 2.38 -31.05
C ALA A 156 -3.67 1.83 -30.72
N ALA A 157 -3.03 2.34 -29.67
CA ALA A 157 -1.71 1.88 -29.24
C ALA A 157 -1.77 0.50 -28.58
N VAL A 158 -2.79 0.23 -27.75
CA VAL A 158 -3.01 -1.08 -27.14
C VAL A 158 -3.35 -2.10 -28.21
N MET A 159 -4.27 -1.77 -29.11
CA MET A 159 -4.63 -2.67 -30.22
C MET A 159 -3.46 -2.98 -31.15
N ARG A 160 -2.57 -2.02 -31.41
CA ARG A 160 -1.32 -2.28 -32.17
C ARG A 160 -0.41 -3.25 -31.43
N LYS A 161 -0.23 -3.09 -30.09
CA LYS A 161 0.56 -4.01 -29.27
C LYS A 161 -0.05 -5.41 -29.24
N VAL A 162 -1.36 -5.53 -29.08
CA VAL A 162 -2.07 -6.82 -29.09
C VAL A 162 -1.88 -7.51 -30.45
N ARG A 163 -1.97 -6.78 -31.57
CA ARG A 163 -1.74 -7.34 -32.91
C ARG A 163 -0.29 -7.81 -33.08
N ALA A 164 0.69 -7.06 -32.58
CA ALA A 164 2.10 -7.45 -32.61
C ALA A 164 2.31 -8.73 -31.77
N LEU A 165 1.79 -8.75 -30.53
CA LEU A 165 1.86 -9.94 -29.66
C LEU A 165 1.21 -11.17 -30.27
N HIS A 166 0.12 -11.02 -31.03
CA HIS A 166 -0.54 -12.16 -31.68
C HIS A 166 0.36 -12.90 -32.67
N GLY A 167 1.30 -12.20 -33.31
CA GLY A 167 2.29 -12.83 -34.21
C GLY A 167 3.38 -13.61 -33.46
N ASP A 168 3.68 -13.20 -32.22
CA ASP A 168 4.78 -13.73 -31.42
C ASP A 168 4.35 -14.83 -30.44
N LEU A 169 3.03 -14.93 -30.12
CA LEU A 169 2.49 -15.91 -29.18
C LEU A 169 2.31 -17.29 -29.81
N GLU A 170 2.66 -18.32 -29.06
CA GLU A 170 2.33 -19.70 -29.42
C GLU A 170 0.83 -20.01 -29.25
N ALA A 171 0.34 -21.08 -29.89
CA ALA A 171 -1.08 -21.46 -29.83
C ALA A 171 -1.62 -21.63 -28.39
N PRO A 172 -0.91 -22.30 -27.45
CA PRO A 172 -1.39 -22.44 -26.07
C PRO A 172 -1.45 -21.09 -25.31
N GLU A 173 -0.50 -20.18 -25.58
CA GLU A 173 -0.48 -18.85 -24.96
C GLU A 173 -1.64 -17.98 -25.45
N ARG A 174 -1.94 -18.04 -26.76
CA ARG A 174 -3.10 -17.37 -27.35
C ARG A 174 -4.40 -17.85 -26.73
N GLN A 175 -4.53 -19.17 -26.54
CA GLN A 175 -5.71 -19.77 -25.92
C GLN A 175 -5.84 -19.35 -24.44
N ALA A 176 -4.74 -19.34 -23.69
CA ALA A 176 -4.75 -18.88 -22.30
C ALA A 176 -5.16 -17.40 -22.19
N LEU A 177 -4.59 -16.54 -23.06
CA LEU A 177 -4.96 -15.11 -23.08
C LEU A 177 -6.42 -14.89 -23.45
N ALA A 178 -6.94 -15.62 -24.45
CA ALA A 178 -8.36 -15.56 -24.82
C ALA A 178 -9.25 -15.99 -23.64
N GLY A 179 -8.87 -17.06 -22.93
CA GLY A 179 -9.60 -17.52 -21.75
C GLY A 179 -9.64 -16.50 -20.61
N GLU A 180 -8.55 -15.75 -20.37
CA GLU A 180 -8.56 -14.67 -19.37
C GLU A 180 -9.44 -13.48 -19.79
N ILE A 181 -9.46 -13.15 -21.08
CA ILE A 181 -10.36 -12.11 -21.61
C ILE A 181 -11.82 -12.51 -21.43
N ASP A 182 -12.17 -13.77 -21.71
CA ASP A 182 -13.54 -14.27 -21.53
C ASP A 182 -13.95 -14.27 -20.07
N LYS A 183 -13.10 -14.69 -19.14
CA LYS A 183 -13.36 -14.60 -17.69
C LYS A 183 -13.60 -13.13 -17.26
N LEU A 184 -12.79 -12.20 -17.74
CA LEU A 184 -12.98 -10.77 -17.44
C LEU A 184 -14.33 -10.27 -17.96
N ARG A 185 -14.70 -10.66 -19.18
CA ARG A 185 -16.00 -10.32 -19.79
C ARG A 185 -17.18 -10.87 -18.98
N GLU A 186 -17.08 -12.11 -18.47
CA GLU A 186 -18.09 -12.71 -17.61
C GLU A 186 -18.26 -11.93 -16.30
N VAL A 187 -17.14 -11.59 -15.63
CA VAL A 187 -17.15 -10.81 -14.39
C VAL A 187 -17.77 -9.42 -14.62
N LEU A 188 -17.40 -8.72 -15.68
CA LEU A 188 -17.97 -7.41 -16.02
C LEU A 188 -19.46 -7.52 -16.35
N SER A 189 -19.88 -8.58 -17.01
CA SER A 189 -21.28 -8.85 -17.32
C SER A 189 -22.11 -9.17 -16.07
N ALA A 190 -21.54 -9.90 -15.10
CA ALA A 190 -22.17 -10.14 -13.80
C ALA A 190 -22.33 -8.84 -13.00
N ILE A 191 -21.30 -8.02 -12.91
CA ILE A 191 -21.35 -6.70 -12.26
C ILE A 191 -22.44 -5.83 -12.91
N ALA A 192 -22.50 -5.80 -14.24
CA ALA A 192 -23.49 -5.01 -14.96
C ALA A 192 -24.93 -5.47 -14.69
N ARG A 193 -25.17 -6.78 -14.53
CA ARG A 193 -26.48 -7.33 -14.15
C ARG A 193 -26.89 -6.90 -12.74
N GLU A 194 -25.97 -7.07 -11.77
CA GLU A 194 -26.22 -6.66 -10.38
C GLU A 194 -26.54 -5.16 -10.27
N VAL A 195 -25.77 -4.31 -10.95
CA VAL A 195 -25.99 -2.85 -10.93
C VAL A 195 -27.32 -2.45 -11.56
N ARG A 196 -27.81 -3.22 -12.54
CA ARG A 196 -29.11 -2.95 -13.19
C ARG A 196 -30.31 -3.54 -12.42
N GLY A 197 -30.06 -4.33 -11.38
CA GLY A 197 -31.12 -4.94 -10.57
C GLY A 197 -31.94 -6.02 -11.33
N ARG A 198 -31.30 -6.71 -12.27
CA ARG A 198 -31.93 -7.78 -13.06
C ARG A 198 -31.25 -9.11 -12.81
#